data_619ac6b9adbbce0465b5f8fa69d97e15
#
_entry.id   619ac6b9adbbce0465b5f8fa69d97e15
#
_cell.length_a   1.000
_cell.length_b   1.000
_cell.length_c   1.000
_cell.angle_alpha   90.00
_cell.angle_beta   90.00
_cell.angle_gamma   90.00
#
_symmetry.space_group_name_H-M   'P 1'
#
loop_
_entity.id
_entity.type
_entity.pdbx_description
1 polymer ?
#
loop_
_entity_poly.entity_id
_entity_poly.type
_entity_poly.pdbx_seq_one_letter_code
_entity_poly.pdbx_strand_id
1 'polypeptide(L)'
;MKMRKLFAGLAAAATLLSGMAIGVAAASADPTTDATLTVNHAQEGHTYTAYRIATFENPKAVEGSADTLASVEINTESAWVTPLVNAFNAAGGVSLDTTYEKNPAAYLATKYADVTNSVVREVIDQLTKPTDNGSQLSVDNKKGGKYANVPEGWYVVFDTYLDGEGNTKTGPTALVATKITVDKKEYTKFTLSKEDGQKNIEALGEFNAKNENAPNPPTKSVENVTTTVNDQTVNIGDTVKYTVEHTIPAVAAGSDSYQYFIYDSADKGLDVHTNTIVVKVGEAQLTLNEDYTVTQEPGSNGTKTNTTIEFKSAAAKKHAGQKVTVTYQATVTKEILNNRNQLTNEAKAGNGSQTSGAGTTTVKTYDFQFKKIGVDHNGLDGAKFVVKKDDKYRKQDPMTMAWSDAANRADATVFESKNKGMVDIKGLSSGEYTIEEIEAPAGYAQNFMATFKVNVDAEEGTVTAEKDTLGLVTPGGAGDSVTRVKNIQNIAQLPLTGAAGTVLFTVVALLVGGAGVAVAVKSRRRTY
;
A
#
# COMPACT_ATOMS: atom_id res chain seq x y z
N MET A 1 -8.67 8.79 -16.14
CA MET A 1 -10.10 9.07 -16.10
C MET A 1 -10.74 8.45 -14.85
N LYS A 2 -10.39 8.91 -13.62
CA LYS A 2 -11.01 8.50 -12.33
C LYS A 2 -10.64 9.46 -11.18
N MET A 3 -10.50 10.76 -11.45
CA MET A 3 -10.26 11.76 -10.39
C MET A 3 -11.52 12.54 -9.99
N ARG A 4 -12.71 11.95 -10.15
CA ARG A 4 -14.00 12.63 -9.94
C ARG A 4 -14.68 12.37 -8.60
N LYS A 5 -14.01 11.75 -7.61
CA LYS A 5 -14.66 11.44 -6.31
C LYS A 5 -14.11 12.17 -5.08
N LEU A 6 -13.18 13.10 -5.24
CA LEU A 6 -12.54 13.79 -4.11
C LEU A 6 -13.23 15.11 -3.67
N PHE A 7 -14.24 15.57 -4.40
CA PHE A 7 -14.95 16.82 -4.09
C PHE A 7 -16.44 16.67 -3.79
N ALA A 8 -16.90 15.46 -3.47
CA ALA A 8 -18.29 15.21 -3.08
C ALA A 8 -18.59 15.70 -1.65
N GLY A 9 -18.44 16.95 -1.38
CA GLY A 9 -18.74 17.54 -0.08
C GLY A 9 -18.91 19.06 -0.14
N LEU A 10 -18.78 19.64 -1.31
CA LEU A 10 -19.13 21.04 -1.56
C LEU A 10 -20.45 21.05 -2.32
N ALA A 11 -21.56 21.18 -1.62
CA ALA A 11 -22.83 21.29 -2.28
C ALA A 11 -23.13 22.75 -2.63
N ALA A 12 -23.48 22.91 -3.82
CA ALA A 12 -24.34 23.87 -4.47
C ALA A 12 -24.00 25.36 -4.53
N ALA A 13 -23.99 25.77 -5.67
CA ALA A 13 -23.53 26.97 -6.25
C ALA A 13 -24.59 27.83 -6.88
N ALA A 14 -24.21 29.05 -7.03
CA ALA A 14 -24.94 30.01 -7.80
C ALA A 14 -24.11 30.50 -8.98
N THR A 15 -24.70 30.59 -10.12
CA THR A 15 -24.15 31.33 -11.23
C THR A 15 -24.81 32.70 -11.32
N LEU A 16 -23.99 33.73 -11.29
CA LEU A 16 -24.44 35.03 -11.79
C LEU A 16 -24.40 34.98 -13.30
N LEU A 17 -25.55 35.10 -13.92
CA LEU A 17 -25.58 35.54 -15.30
C LEU A 17 -25.00 36.95 -15.35
N SER A 18 -23.98 37.15 -16.19
CA SER A 18 -23.45 38.46 -16.55
C SER A 18 -24.54 39.36 -17.10
N GLY A 19 -25.10 40.15 -16.21
CA GLY A 19 -26.14 41.09 -16.54
C GLY A 19 -26.46 41.88 -15.28
N MET A 20 -25.70 42.95 -15.05
CA MET A 20 -25.84 43.84 -13.93
C MET A 20 -27.28 44.25 -13.69
N ALA A 21 -27.76 44.01 -12.47
CA ALA A 21 -28.64 44.93 -11.82
C ALA A 21 -28.08 45.20 -10.41
N ILE A 22 -27.26 46.24 -10.29
CA ILE A 22 -27.06 46.92 -9.02
C ILE A 22 -28.38 47.60 -8.74
N GLY A 23 -29.33 46.84 -8.26
CA GLY A 23 -30.65 47.33 -7.86
C GLY A 23 -30.74 47.38 -6.37
N VAL A 24 -31.03 48.55 -5.85
CA VAL A 24 -31.44 48.84 -4.48
C VAL A 24 -32.47 47.82 -4.00
N ALA A 25 -32.32 47.33 -2.80
CA ALA A 25 -33.17 46.34 -2.14
C ALA A 25 -34.66 46.48 -2.52
N ALA A 26 -35.14 45.60 -3.38
CA ALA A 26 -36.56 45.29 -3.43
C ALA A 26 -36.87 44.42 -2.22
N ALA A 27 -37.93 44.70 -1.51
CA ALA A 27 -38.37 43.92 -0.36
C ALA A 27 -38.45 42.44 -0.76
N SER A 28 -37.57 41.64 -0.19
CA SER A 28 -37.57 40.19 -0.35
C SER A 28 -38.94 39.66 0.09
N ALA A 29 -39.61 38.89 -0.74
CA ALA A 29 -40.67 38.02 -0.26
C ALA A 29 -40.08 37.16 0.86
N ASP A 30 -40.76 37.06 1.99
CA ASP A 30 -40.30 36.25 3.12
C ASP A 30 -39.92 34.85 2.62
N PRO A 31 -38.64 34.43 2.74
CA PRO A 31 -38.22 33.14 2.25
C PRO A 31 -39.04 32.06 2.96
N THR A 32 -39.49 31.07 2.20
CA THR A 32 -40.20 29.93 2.81
C THR A 32 -39.32 29.34 3.92
N THR A 33 -39.85 29.19 5.13
CA THR A 33 -39.11 28.75 6.33
C THR A 33 -39.02 27.23 6.42
N ASP A 34 -39.31 26.51 5.34
CA ASP A 34 -39.49 25.04 5.36
C ASP A 34 -38.38 24.26 4.66
N ALA A 35 -37.25 24.91 4.34
CA ALA A 35 -36.13 24.21 3.72
C ALA A 35 -35.42 23.30 4.72
N THR A 36 -34.76 22.27 4.18
CA THR A 36 -34.01 21.29 4.96
C THR A 36 -32.58 21.22 4.46
N LEU A 37 -31.63 21.19 5.39
CA LEU A 37 -30.25 20.84 5.12
C LEU A 37 -29.94 19.48 5.74
N THR A 38 -29.29 18.60 5.00
CA THR A 38 -28.87 17.29 5.47
C THR A 38 -27.35 17.23 5.57
N VAL A 39 -26.84 16.77 6.71
CA VAL A 39 -25.43 16.45 6.90
C VAL A 39 -25.29 14.94 6.81
N ASN A 40 -24.66 14.48 5.75
CA ASN A 40 -24.31 13.07 5.61
C ASN A 40 -23.02 12.79 6.37
N HIS A 41 -22.89 11.63 6.98
CA HIS A 41 -21.70 11.22 7.75
C HIS A 41 -21.39 12.15 8.94
N ALA A 42 -22.41 12.75 9.54
CA ALA A 42 -22.24 13.51 10.78
C ALA A 42 -21.74 12.60 11.90
N GLN A 43 -20.83 13.12 12.73
CA GLN A 43 -20.12 12.34 13.75
C GLN A 43 -20.63 12.57 15.15
N GLU A 44 -20.55 11.51 15.96
CA GLU A 44 -20.81 11.59 17.39
C GLU A 44 -19.75 12.49 18.07
N GLY A 45 -20.20 13.39 18.94
CA GLY A 45 -19.33 14.36 19.62
C GLY A 45 -19.03 15.63 18.82
N HIS A 46 -19.47 15.73 17.56
CA HIS A 46 -19.36 16.93 16.75
C HIS A 46 -20.63 17.79 16.82
N THR A 47 -20.44 19.11 16.81
CA THR A 47 -21.51 20.09 16.71
C THR A 47 -21.39 20.86 15.42
N TYR A 48 -22.38 20.71 14.55
CA TYR A 48 -22.46 21.42 13.27
C TYR A 48 -23.38 22.65 13.47
N THR A 49 -22.86 23.84 13.20
CA THR A 49 -23.64 25.08 13.34
C THR A 49 -23.72 25.81 12.01
N ALA A 50 -24.92 25.94 11.47
CA ALA A 50 -25.19 26.55 10.17
C ALA A 50 -25.58 28.02 10.30
N TYR A 51 -24.98 28.86 9.46
CA TYR A 51 -25.30 30.28 9.35
C TYR A 51 -25.61 30.60 7.89
N ARG A 52 -26.79 31.21 7.64
CA ARG A 52 -27.13 31.70 6.30
C ARG A 52 -26.26 32.91 5.96
N ILE A 53 -25.49 32.81 4.90
CA ILE A 53 -24.58 33.86 4.42
C ILE A 53 -25.20 34.65 3.26
N ALA A 54 -26.17 34.05 2.55
CA ALA A 54 -26.85 34.72 1.46
C ALA A 54 -28.26 34.16 1.22
N THR A 55 -29.13 35.01 0.66
CA THR A 55 -30.45 34.67 0.14
C THR A 55 -30.40 34.36 -1.35
N PHE A 56 -31.43 33.67 -1.83
CA PHE A 56 -31.63 33.36 -3.25
C PHE A 56 -32.78 34.18 -3.80
N GLU A 57 -32.56 34.77 -4.99
CA GLU A 57 -33.54 35.54 -5.71
C GLU A 57 -33.60 35.11 -7.19
N ASN A 58 -34.75 35.38 -7.84
CA ASN A 58 -34.94 35.15 -9.29
C ASN A 58 -34.49 33.78 -9.81
N PRO A 59 -34.84 32.66 -9.14
CA PRO A 59 -34.43 31.34 -9.60
C PRO A 59 -35.05 31.01 -10.98
N LYS A 60 -34.25 30.43 -11.86
CA LYS A 60 -34.70 29.98 -13.19
C LYS A 60 -34.40 28.51 -13.39
N ALA A 61 -35.40 27.76 -13.77
CA ALA A 61 -35.26 26.34 -14.07
C ALA A 61 -34.54 26.10 -15.40
N VAL A 62 -33.89 24.95 -15.53
CA VAL A 62 -33.47 24.44 -16.85
C VAL A 62 -34.72 24.05 -17.62
N GLU A 63 -34.82 24.53 -18.88
CA GLU A 63 -35.95 24.21 -19.72
C GLU A 63 -36.13 22.69 -19.88
N GLY A 64 -37.34 22.20 -19.60
CA GLY A 64 -37.68 20.78 -19.63
C GLY A 64 -37.22 19.98 -18.43
N SER A 65 -36.49 20.56 -17.48
CA SER A 65 -36.10 19.84 -16.25
C SER A 65 -37.16 19.91 -15.16
N ALA A 66 -37.33 18.78 -14.48
CA ALA A 66 -38.28 18.68 -13.37
C ALA A 66 -37.68 19.13 -12.03
N ASP A 67 -36.35 19.17 -11.88
CA ASP A 67 -35.67 19.25 -10.58
C ASP A 67 -34.37 20.08 -10.61
N THR A 68 -34.02 20.69 -11.75
CA THR A 68 -32.73 21.35 -11.95
C THR A 68 -32.90 22.83 -12.24
N LEU A 69 -32.17 23.67 -11.50
CA LEU A 69 -32.07 25.11 -11.74
C LEU A 69 -30.92 25.42 -12.71
N ALA A 70 -31.13 26.40 -13.57
CA ALA A 70 -30.14 26.97 -14.49
C ALA A 70 -29.39 28.15 -13.87
N SER A 71 -30.09 28.98 -13.08
CA SER A 71 -29.52 30.17 -12.45
C SER A 71 -30.31 30.59 -11.22
N VAL A 72 -29.65 31.31 -10.35
CA VAL A 72 -30.22 32.00 -9.21
C VAL A 72 -29.36 33.23 -8.92
N GLU A 73 -30.00 34.33 -8.49
CA GLU A 73 -29.29 35.50 -7.99
C GLU A 73 -28.99 35.32 -6.51
N ILE A 74 -27.79 35.75 -6.07
CA ILE A 74 -27.33 35.63 -4.69
C ILE A 74 -27.19 37.01 -4.10
N ASN A 75 -27.80 37.22 -2.94
CA ASN A 75 -27.66 38.44 -2.13
C ASN A 75 -27.04 38.09 -0.79
N THR A 76 -25.89 38.70 -0.48
CA THR A 76 -25.19 38.49 0.79
C THR A 76 -26.04 39.05 1.95
N GLU A 77 -26.23 38.25 3.00
CA GLU A 77 -26.82 38.73 4.26
C GLU A 77 -25.98 39.87 4.83
N SER A 78 -26.65 40.95 5.30
CA SER A 78 -25.97 42.16 5.79
C SER A 78 -24.92 41.87 6.89
N ALA A 79 -25.22 40.92 7.78
CA ALA A 79 -24.31 40.49 8.84
C ALA A 79 -23.04 39.77 8.30
N TRP A 80 -23.08 39.24 7.07
CA TRP A 80 -22.00 38.49 6.47
C TRP A 80 -21.17 39.26 5.43
N VAL A 81 -21.57 40.51 5.11
CA VAL A 81 -20.78 41.31 4.14
C VAL A 81 -19.35 41.54 4.66
N THR A 82 -19.21 42.11 5.88
CA THR A 82 -17.88 42.38 6.44
C THR A 82 -17.07 41.12 6.71
N PRO A 83 -17.61 40.03 7.32
CA PRO A 83 -16.88 38.79 7.49
C PRO A 83 -16.36 38.20 6.17
N LEU A 84 -17.16 38.20 5.11
CA LEU A 84 -16.73 37.68 3.80
C LEU A 84 -15.66 38.56 3.13
N VAL A 85 -15.81 39.90 3.19
CA VAL A 85 -14.77 40.83 2.68
C VAL A 85 -13.45 40.59 3.41
N ASN A 86 -13.49 40.46 4.73
CA ASN A 86 -12.28 40.17 5.53
C ASN A 86 -11.68 38.80 5.17
N ALA A 87 -12.51 37.80 4.93
CA ALA A 87 -12.06 36.46 4.52
C ALA A 87 -11.36 36.49 3.15
N PHE A 88 -11.90 37.24 2.17
CA PHE A 88 -11.24 37.47 0.89
C PHE A 88 -9.87 38.15 1.05
N ASN A 89 -9.79 39.18 1.92
CA ASN A 89 -8.54 39.89 2.18
C ASN A 89 -7.49 39.03 2.90
N ALA A 90 -7.92 38.07 3.71
CA ALA A 90 -7.06 37.16 4.45
C ALA A 90 -6.63 35.96 3.58
N ALA A 91 -7.42 35.58 2.59
CA ALA A 91 -7.11 34.51 1.65
C ALA A 91 -5.97 34.96 0.70
N GLY A 92 -4.81 34.30 0.79
CA GLY A 92 -3.61 34.70 0.05
C GLY A 92 -3.79 34.59 -1.46
N GLY A 93 -3.67 35.71 -2.19
CA GLY A 93 -3.70 35.73 -3.67
C GLY A 93 -5.07 35.90 -4.29
N VAL A 94 -6.10 36.14 -3.51
CA VAL A 94 -7.45 36.42 -3.99
C VAL A 94 -7.84 37.84 -3.66
N SER A 95 -8.13 38.69 -4.65
CA SER A 95 -8.73 40.01 -4.43
C SER A 95 -10.20 39.96 -4.76
N LEU A 96 -11.04 40.47 -3.83
CA LEU A 96 -12.44 40.73 -4.11
C LEU A 96 -12.54 41.86 -5.13
N ASP A 97 -13.34 41.64 -6.18
CA ASP A 97 -13.65 42.72 -7.11
C ASP A 97 -14.47 43.80 -6.40
N THR A 98 -14.06 45.07 -6.52
CA THR A 98 -14.68 46.21 -5.83
C THR A 98 -16.16 46.35 -6.14
N THR A 99 -16.64 45.89 -7.28
CA THR A 99 -18.07 45.89 -7.64
C THR A 99 -18.89 44.95 -6.75
N TYR A 100 -18.24 43.98 -6.10
CA TYR A 100 -18.89 43.01 -5.20
C TYR A 100 -18.67 43.27 -3.71
N GLU A 101 -18.05 44.38 -3.30
CA GLU A 101 -17.81 44.68 -1.88
C GLU A 101 -19.10 44.66 -1.05
N LYS A 102 -20.24 44.98 -1.63
CA LYS A 102 -21.56 44.91 -0.98
C LYS A 102 -22.26 43.56 -1.13
N ASN A 103 -21.74 42.69 -2.02
CA ASN A 103 -22.30 41.35 -2.27
C ASN A 103 -21.19 40.31 -2.47
N PRO A 104 -20.34 40.10 -1.46
CA PRO A 104 -19.17 39.20 -1.58
C PRO A 104 -19.56 37.74 -1.74
N ALA A 105 -20.72 37.29 -1.29
CA ALA A 105 -21.19 35.93 -1.52
C ALA A 105 -21.49 35.69 -3.01
N ALA A 106 -22.00 36.69 -3.73
CA ALA A 106 -22.20 36.60 -5.16
C ALA A 106 -20.86 36.44 -5.91
N TYR A 107 -19.81 37.16 -5.49
CA TYR A 107 -18.48 36.98 -6.05
C TYR A 107 -17.90 35.58 -5.74
N LEU A 108 -18.06 35.11 -4.49
CA LEU A 108 -17.65 33.76 -4.10
C LEU A 108 -18.33 32.69 -4.98
N ALA A 109 -19.60 32.89 -5.34
CA ALA A 109 -20.33 32.01 -6.22
C ALA A 109 -19.73 31.95 -7.63
N THR A 110 -19.23 33.06 -8.18
CA THR A 110 -18.54 33.06 -9.49
C THR A 110 -17.27 32.22 -9.48
N LYS A 111 -16.54 32.19 -8.36
CA LYS A 111 -15.35 31.38 -8.18
C LYS A 111 -15.67 29.91 -7.90
N TYR A 112 -16.80 29.66 -7.26
CA TYR A 112 -17.30 28.32 -6.99
C TYR A 112 -17.71 27.56 -8.27
N ALA A 113 -18.16 28.27 -9.29
CA ALA A 113 -18.54 27.65 -10.56
C ALA A 113 -17.39 26.83 -11.18
N ASP A 114 -16.15 27.18 -10.90
CA ASP A 114 -14.96 26.39 -11.25
C ASP A 114 -14.52 25.52 -10.08
N VAL A 115 -14.93 24.25 -10.11
CA VAL A 115 -14.58 23.24 -9.07
C VAL A 115 -13.10 22.91 -8.96
N THR A 116 -12.28 23.40 -9.88
CA THR A 116 -10.81 23.26 -9.83
C THR A 116 -10.16 24.44 -9.09
N ASN A 117 -10.92 25.50 -8.83
CA ASN A 117 -10.43 26.71 -8.21
C ASN A 117 -10.40 26.57 -6.69
N SER A 118 -9.23 26.73 -6.07
CA SER A 118 -9.04 26.67 -4.61
C SER A 118 -9.62 27.87 -3.86
N VAL A 119 -9.91 28.96 -4.58
CA VAL A 119 -10.32 30.26 -4.00
C VAL A 119 -11.48 30.13 -3.02
N VAL A 120 -12.51 29.36 -3.38
CA VAL A 120 -13.68 29.17 -2.48
C VAL A 120 -13.23 28.57 -1.16
N ARG A 121 -12.38 27.57 -1.21
CA ARG A 121 -11.85 26.90 -0.01
C ARG A 121 -11.00 27.85 0.82
N GLU A 122 -10.10 28.57 0.17
CA GLU A 122 -9.22 29.54 0.82
C GLU A 122 -10.01 30.64 1.55
N VAL A 123 -11.08 31.13 0.95
CA VAL A 123 -11.96 32.17 1.55
C VAL A 123 -12.78 31.63 2.71
N ILE A 124 -13.48 30.50 2.55
CA ILE A 124 -14.36 30.01 3.63
C ILE A 124 -13.58 29.52 4.86
N ASP A 125 -12.32 29.11 4.68
CA ASP A 125 -11.44 28.72 5.78
C ASP A 125 -10.95 29.92 6.62
N GLN A 126 -11.06 31.14 6.11
CA GLN A 126 -10.79 32.38 6.86
C GLN A 126 -12.02 32.86 7.66
N LEU A 127 -13.19 32.24 7.45
CA LEU A 127 -14.38 32.63 8.20
C LEU A 127 -14.29 32.13 9.64
N THR A 128 -14.63 32.99 10.57
CA THR A 128 -14.72 32.64 11.98
C THR A 128 -16.18 32.44 12.37
N LYS A 129 -16.43 31.43 13.25
CA LYS A 129 -17.77 31.16 13.78
C LYS A 129 -18.28 32.38 14.57
N PRO A 130 -19.46 32.95 14.25
CA PRO A 130 -20.05 33.98 15.04
C PRO A 130 -20.32 33.55 16.49
N THR A 131 -20.44 34.53 17.38
CA THR A 131 -20.73 34.29 18.80
C THR A 131 -22.21 34.05 19.09
N ASP A 132 -23.09 34.36 18.15
CA ASP A 132 -24.50 34.05 18.22
C ASP A 132 -24.79 32.55 17.99
N ASN A 133 -26.00 32.11 18.31
CA ASN A 133 -26.30 30.68 18.34
C ASN A 133 -26.63 30.07 16.98
N GLY A 134 -26.59 30.77 15.86
CA GLY A 134 -26.91 30.22 14.54
C GLY A 134 -27.99 29.13 14.54
N SER A 135 -28.27 28.51 13.41
CA SER A 135 -29.14 27.31 13.38
C SER A 135 -28.31 26.10 13.79
N GLN A 136 -28.58 25.56 14.98
CA GLN A 136 -27.89 24.36 15.48
C GLN A 136 -28.54 23.10 14.96
N LEU A 137 -27.72 22.15 14.56
CA LEU A 137 -28.14 20.84 14.14
C LEU A 137 -28.43 19.94 15.34
N SER A 138 -29.60 19.34 15.37
CA SER A 138 -29.86 18.17 16.20
C SER A 138 -29.35 16.93 15.45
N VAL A 139 -28.16 16.42 15.83
CA VAL A 139 -27.57 15.21 15.25
C VAL A 139 -28.16 14.00 15.95
N ASP A 140 -28.88 13.15 15.23
CA ASP A 140 -29.13 11.78 15.65
C ASP A 140 -27.90 10.94 15.38
N ASN A 141 -27.23 10.49 16.46
CA ASN A 141 -25.84 10.02 16.60
C ASN A 141 -25.40 8.82 15.74
N LYS A 142 -26.12 8.41 14.71
CA LYS A 142 -25.73 7.18 13.97
C LYS A 142 -25.81 7.23 12.45
N LYS A 143 -26.46 8.21 11.83
CA LYS A 143 -26.72 8.17 10.38
C LYS A 143 -26.69 9.49 9.62
N GLY A 144 -26.27 10.57 10.23
CA GLY A 144 -26.37 11.90 9.67
C GLY A 144 -27.37 12.76 10.43
N GLY A 145 -27.35 14.07 10.18
CA GLY A 145 -28.20 15.03 10.84
C GLY A 145 -28.98 15.86 9.84
N LYS A 146 -30.12 16.43 10.31
CA LYS A 146 -30.93 17.33 9.51
C LYS A 146 -31.19 18.63 10.28
N TYR A 147 -31.02 19.75 9.58
CA TYR A 147 -31.62 21.00 9.99
C TYR A 147 -33.01 21.09 9.35
N ALA A 148 -34.04 21.18 10.14
CA ALA A 148 -35.40 21.33 9.65
C ALA A 148 -35.83 22.80 9.80
N ASN A 149 -36.71 23.21 8.91
CA ASN A 149 -37.36 24.55 8.97
C ASN A 149 -36.35 25.71 8.96
N VAL A 150 -35.29 25.58 8.13
CA VAL A 150 -34.36 26.70 7.92
C VAL A 150 -34.84 27.54 6.72
N PRO A 151 -34.62 28.87 6.73
CA PRO A 151 -34.90 29.70 5.57
C PRO A 151 -34.09 29.26 4.36
N GLU A 152 -34.68 29.35 3.16
CA GLU A 152 -33.91 29.09 1.91
C GLU A 152 -32.73 30.06 1.80
N GLY A 153 -31.58 29.52 1.32
CA GLY A 153 -30.37 30.30 1.17
C GLY A 153 -29.10 29.51 1.09
N TRP A 154 -28.01 30.22 1.07
CA TRP A 154 -26.66 29.67 1.08
C TRP A 154 -26.08 29.74 2.49
N TYR A 155 -25.57 28.61 2.97
CA TYR A 155 -25.12 28.45 4.35
C TYR A 155 -23.64 28.11 4.43
N VAL A 156 -22.97 28.70 5.42
CA VAL A 156 -21.71 28.20 5.94
C VAL A 156 -22.02 27.35 7.18
N VAL A 157 -21.38 26.18 7.27
CA VAL A 157 -21.54 25.25 8.40
C VAL A 157 -20.20 25.08 9.09
N PHE A 158 -20.11 25.48 10.33
CA PHE A 158 -18.96 25.28 11.19
C PHE A 158 -19.11 23.94 11.93
N ASP A 159 -18.08 23.15 11.91
CA ASP A 159 -17.95 21.93 12.68
C ASP A 159 -17.04 22.18 13.88
N THR A 160 -17.52 21.85 15.08
CA THR A 160 -16.74 21.95 16.32
C THR A 160 -16.88 20.66 17.14
N TYR A 161 -15.81 20.24 17.79
CA TYR A 161 -15.78 19.05 18.64
C TYR A 161 -14.81 19.23 19.81
N LEU A 162 -14.90 18.38 20.81
CA LEU A 162 -13.94 18.32 21.91
C LEU A 162 -12.91 17.22 21.62
N ASP A 163 -11.63 17.55 21.77
CA ASP A 163 -10.57 16.54 21.73
C ASP A 163 -10.56 15.67 23.02
N GLY A 164 -9.70 14.65 23.05
CA GLY A 164 -9.57 13.76 24.21
C GLY A 164 -9.14 14.45 25.51
N GLU A 165 -8.68 15.71 25.44
CA GLU A 165 -8.28 16.55 26.58
C GLU A 165 -9.39 17.55 26.97
N GLY A 166 -10.51 17.58 26.24
CA GLY A 166 -11.63 18.48 26.47
C GLY A 166 -11.47 19.86 25.85
N ASN A 167 -10.49 20.10 24.98
CA ASN A 167 -10.33 21.35 24.27
C ASN A 167 -11.26 21.39 23.06
N THR A 168 -11.88 22.53 22.78
CA THR A 168 -12.68 22.73 21.58
C THR A 168 -11.78 22.82 20.36
N LYS A 169 -12.02 21.95 19.39
CA LYS A 169 -11.39 21.93 18.07
C LYS A 169 -12.40 22.32 16.99
N THR A 170 -11.88 22.80 15.87
CA THR A 170 -12.69 23.16 14.72
C THR A 170 -12.40 22.19 13.59
N GLY A 171 -13.41 21.52 13.10
CA GLY A 171 -13.37 20.73 11.88
C GLY A 171 -13.47 21.62 10.63
N PRO A 172 -13.42 21.00 9.42
CA PRO A 172 -13.53 21.75 8.18
C PRO A 172 -14.87 22.45 8.04
N THR A 173 -14.84 23.74 7.73
CA THR A 173 -16.02 24.53 7.40
C THR A 173 -16.62 24.04 6.09
N ALA A 174 -17.94 23.86 6.03
CA ALA A 174 -18.66 23.48 4.81
C ALA A 174 -19.48 24.66 4.27
N LEU A 175 -19.70 24.66 2.95
CA LEU A 175 -20.58 25.58 2.26
C LEU A 175 -21.69 24.76 1.60
N VAL A 176 -22.95 25.11 1.85
CA VAL A 176 -24.10 24.34 1.36
C VAL A 176 -25.28 25.26 1.04
N ALA A 177 -25.97 24.99 -0.08
CA ALA A 177 -27.23 25.67 -0.41
C ALA A 177 -28.41 24.77 -0.02
N THR A 178 -29.50 25.38 0.44
CA THR A 178 -30.76 24.66 0.58
C THR A 178 -31.30 24.26 -0.80
N LYS A 179 -32.25 23.36 -0.82
CA LYS A 179 -33.17 23.24 -1.96
C LYS A 179 -33.90 24.56 -2.14
N ILE A 180 -34.36 24.82 -3.34
CA ILE A 180 -35.03 26.08 -3.70
C ILE A 180 -36.43 25.77 -4.20
N THR A 181 -37.43 26.48 -3.65
CA THR A 181 -38.83 26.32 -4.05
C THR A 181 -39.25 27.45 -5.00
N VAL A 182 -39.76 27.08 -6.16
CA VAL A 182 -40.32 28.01 -7.14
C VAL A 182 -41.76 27.56 -7.45
N ASP A 183 -42.73 28.41 -7.29
CA ASP A 183 -44.14 28.12 -7.55
C ASP A 183 -44.62 26.80 -6.88
N LYS A 184 -44.26 26.60 -5.62
CA LYS A 184 -44.56 25.41 -4.81
C LYS A 184 -43.89 24.12 -5.32
N LYS A 185 -42.93 24.23 -6.21
CA LYS A 185 -42.15 23.10 -6.72
C LYS A 185 -40.73 23.18 -6.20
N GLU A 186 -40.23 22.10 -5.60
CA GLU A 186 -38.89 21.99 -5.04
C GLU A 186 -37.87 21.62 -6.13
N TYR A 187 -36.77 22.36 -6.21
CA TYR A 187 -35.63 22.08 -7.05
C TYR A 187 -34.48 21.56 -6.20
N THR A 188 -33.94 20.43 -6.58
CA THR A 188 -32.95 19.66 -5.79
C THR A 188 -31.58 19.65 -6.44
N LYS A 189 -31.44 20.23 -7.62
CA LYS A 189 -30.19 20.25 -8.39
C LYS A 189 -29.94 21.63 -8.99
N PHE A 190 -28.67 21.91 -9.20
CA PHE A 190 -28.20 23.14 -9.83
C PHE A 190 -27.18 22.85 -10.95
N THR A 191 -27.27 23.58 -12.05
CA THR A 191 -26.30 23.46 -13.16
C THR A 191 -25.20 24.50 -13.01
N LEU A 192 -23.96 24.02 -12.81
CA LEU A 192 -22.77 24.86 -12.87
C LEU A 192 -22.23 24.88 -14.29
N SER A 193 -22.08 26.07 -14.88
CA SER A 193 -21.43 26.25 -16.16
C SER A 193 -19.96 26.60 -15.96
N LYS A 194 -19.06 25.85 -16.56
CA LYS A 194 -17.63 26.14 -16.59
C LYS A 194 -17.28 27.01 -17.79
N GLU A 195 -16.13 27.70 -17.72
CA GLU A 195 -15.60 28.51 -18.83
C GLU A 195 -15.37 27.68 -20.12
N ASP A 196 -15.11 26.38 -19.99
CA ASP A 196 -14.94 25.44 -21.11
C ASP A 196 -16.28 24.94 -21.70
N GLY A 197 -17.41 25.45 -21.23
CA GLY A 197 -18.75 25.07 -21.68
C GLY A 197 -19.26 23.75 -21.11
N GLN A 198 -18.51 23.06 -20.28
CA GLN A 198 -18.99 21.87 -19.57
C GLN A 198 -19.96 22.26 -18.45
N LYS A 199 -20.96 21.43 -18.23
CA LYS A 199 -21.96 21.60 -17.18
C LYS A 199 -21.84 20.51 -16.14
N ASN A 200 -21.71 20.90 -14.86
CA ASN A 200 -21.86 19.97 -13.75
C ASN A 200 -23.23 20.18 -13.12
N ILE A 201 -23.83 19.10 -12.64
CA ILE A 201 -25.06 19.14 -11.86
C ILE A 201 -24.70 18.84 -10.41
N GLU A 202 -25.00 19.78 -9.52
CA GLU A 202 -24.74 19.65 -8.10
C GLU A 202 -26.06 19.45 -7.33
N ALA A 203 -26.02 18.60 -6.30
CA ALA A 203 -27.16 18.38 -5.40
C ALA A 203 -27.32 19.57 -4.44
N LEU A 204 -28.57 19.96 -4.20
CA LEU A 204 -28.97 20.99 -3.23
C LEU A 204 -29.49 20.34 -1.97
N GLY A 205 -29.31 20.98 -0.83
CA GLY A 205 -29.91 20.59 0.44
C GLY A 205 -29.14 19.54 1.22
N GLU A 206 -27.94 19.16 0.77
CA GLU A 206 -27.12 18.18 1.49
C GLU A 206 -25.62 18.42 1.33
N PHE A 207 -24.86 18.02 2.33
CA PHE A 207 -23.40 17.97 2.28
C PHE A 207 -22.87 16.80 3.09
N ASN A 208 -21.65 16.37 2.80
CA ASN A 208 -20.94 15.35 3.57
C ASN A 208 -20.03 16.02 4.59
N ALA A 209 -20.15 15.66 5.86
CA ALA A 209 -19.17 16.03 6.88
C ALA A 209 -17.81 15.41 6.47
N LYS A 210 -16.78 16.26 6.38
CA LYS A 210 -15.48 15.87 5.81
C LYS A 210 -14.54 15.16 6.78
N ASN A 211 -14.92 15.04 8.01
CA ASN A 211 -13.97 14.77 9.10
C ASN A 211 -13.56 13.31 9.23
N GLU A 212 -14.22 12.37 8.51
CA GLU A 212 -14.07 10.96 8.89
C GLU A 212 -14.16 9.93 7.79
N ASN A 213 -13.91 10.28 6.57
CA ASN A 213 -13.58 9.22 5.64
C ASN A 213 -12.15 8.77 5.97
N ALA A 214 -12.03 7.52 6.40
CA ALA A 214 -10.73 6.89 6.44
C ALA A 214 -10.00 7.16 5.11
N PRO A 215 -8.71 7.47 5.12
CA PRO A 215 -7.94 7.62 3.89
C PRO A 215 -8.12 6.40 2.97
N ASN A 216 -7.91 6.55 1.69
CA ASN A 216 -7.85 5.40 0.79
C ASN A 216 -6.68 4.49 1.21
N PRO A 217 -6.77 3.17 0.99
CA PRO A 217 -5.64 2.28 1.22
C PRO A 217 -4.42 2.70 0.38
N PRO A 218 -3.20 2.70 0.94
CA PRO A 218 -1.99 2.87 0.17
C PRO A 218 -1.76 1.65 -0.73
N THR A 219 -1.02 1.82 -1.81
CA THR A 219 -0.42 0.70 -2.53
C THR A 219 0.92 0.37 -1.90
N LYS A 220 1.26 -0.92 -1.85
CA LYS A 220 2.55 -1.39 -1.32
C LYS A 220 3.15 -2.40 -2.26
N SER A 221 4.44 -2.27 -2.54
CA SER A 221 5.23 -3.21 -3.33
C SER A 221 6.52 -3.57 -2.63
N VAL A 222 7.12 -4.68 -3.01
CA VAL A 222 8.40 -5.17 -2.51
C VAL A 222 9.25 -5.66 -3.68
N GLU A 223 10.54 -5.38 -3.64
CA GLU A 223 11.56 -5.91 -4.55
C GLU A 223 12.72 -6.48 -3.75
N ASN A 224 13.29 -7.61 -4.21
CA ASN A 224 14.53 -8.13 -3.64
C ASN A 224 15.71 -7.37 -4.24
N VAL A 225 16.45 -6.63 -3.41
CA VAL A 225 17.61 -5.84 -3.86
C VAL A 225 18.92 -6.63 -3.77
N THR A 226 18.91 -7.81 -3.16
CA THR A 226 20.06 -8.70 -3.08
C THR A 226 20.20 -9.57 -4.33
N THR A 227 19.09 -10.08 -4.87
CA THR A 227 19.08 -11.08 -5.96
C THR A 227 18.31 -10.62 -7.19
N THR A 228 17.85 -9.50 -7.41
CA THR A 228 17.12 -9.02 -8.61
C THR A 228 15.98 -9.93 -9.13
N VAL A 229 15.65 -11.00 -8.39
CA VAL A 229 14.53 -11.90 -8.70
C VAL A 229 13.25 -11.25 -8.19
N ASN A 230 12.29 -11.02 -9.06
CA ASN A 230 11.12 -10.20 -8.78
C ASN A 230 9.84 -11.03 -8.56
N ASP A 231 9.97 -12.25 -8.04
CA ASP A 231 8.89 -13.19 -7.76
C ASP A 231 8.45 -13.24 -6.28
N GLN A 232 8.91 -12.26 -5.48
CA GLN A 232 8.65 -12.15 -4.03
C GLN A 232 9.27 -13.29 -3.20
N THR A 233 10.20 -14.04 -3.76
CA THR A 233 10.98 -15.02 -2.99
C THR A 233 12.32 -14.46 -2.55
N VAL A 234 12.78 -14.92 -1.40
CA VAL A 234 13.99 -14.41 -0.75
C VAL A 234 14.77 -15.53 -0.10
N ASN A 235 16.09 -15.37 0.00
CA ASN A 235 16.87 -16.15 0.95
C ASN A 235 16.81 -15.50 2.34
N ILE A 236 17.02 -16.29 3.39
CA ILE A 236 17.32 -15.70 4.69
C ILE A 236 18.62 -14.88 4.57
N GLY A 237 18.58 -13.64 5.06
CA GLY A 237 19.68 -12.67 4.94
C GLY A 237 19.54 -11.71 3.78
N ASP A 238 18.63 -11.93 2.84
CA ASP A 238 18.40 -10.99 1.74
C ASP A 238 17.83 -9.67 2.27
N THR A 239 18.23 -8.59 1.60
CA THR A 239 17.63 -7.27 1.80
C THR A 239 16.54 -7.06 0.77
N VAL A 240 15.38 -6.63 1.23
CA VAL A 240 14.24 -6.25 0.39
C VAL A 240 13.97 -4.75 0.52
N LYS A 241 13.51 -4.13 -0.56
CA LYS A 241 13.09 -2.72 -0.57
C LYS A 241 11.58 -2.65 -0.73
N TYR A 242 10.94 -1.98 0.19
CA TYR A 242 9.52 -1.66 0.15
C TYR A 242 9.29 -0.29 -0.45
N THR A 243 8.19 -0.18 -1.19
CA THR A 243 7.66 1.10 -1.69
C THR A 243 6.19 1.19 -1.31
N VAL A 244 5.84 2.25 -0.59
CA VAL A 244 4.46 2.59 -0.21
C VAL A 244 4.07 3.87 -0.92
N GLU A 245 2.97 3.86 -1.66
CA GLU A 245 2.46 5.02 -2.38
C GLU A 245 1.04 5.35 -1.90
N HIS A 246 0.80 6.61 -1.65
CA HIS A 246 -0.49 7.11 -1.25
C HIS A 246 -0.70 8.54 -1.77
N THR A 247 -1.94 9.00 -1.85
CA THR A 247 -2.24 10.42 -2.08
C THR A 247 -2.57 11.05 -0.75
N ILE A 248 -1.78 12.05 -0.34
CA ILE A 248 -2.07 12.82 0.88
C ILE A 248 -3.48 13.39 0.74
N PRO A 249 -4.41 13.09 1.66
CA PRO A 249 -5.78 13.57 1.52
C PRO A 249 -5.84 15.09 1.36
N ALA A 250 -6.69 15.57 0.47
CA ALA A 250 -6.95 17.00 0.37
C ALA A 250 -7.62 17.46 1.66
N VAL A 251 -7.10 18.53 2.24
CA VAL A 251 -7.57 19.09 3.49
C VAL A 251 -8.12 20.47 3.28
N ALA A 252 -9.09 20.79 4.08
CA ALA A 252 -9.50 22.16 4.28
C ALA A 252 -8.31 22.99 4.81
N ALA A 253 -7.95 24.05 4.12
CA ALA A 253 -6.76 24.85 4.40
C ALA A 253 -6.75 25.49 5.81
N GLY A 254 -7.90 25.59 6.49
CA GLY A 254 -8.04 26.18 7.83
C GLY A 254 -8.00 25.20 9.01
N SER A 255 -7.77 23.93 8.80
CA SER A 255 -7.67 22.98 9.92
C SER A 255 -6.36 23.17 10.67
N ASP A 256 -6.41 23.62 11.94
CA ASP A 256 -5.22 23.77 12.79
C ASP A 256 -4.56 22.43 13.14
N SER A 257 -5.28 21.32 13.00
CA SER A 257 -4.87 19.98 13.40
C SER A 257 -4.82 18.97 12.26
N TYR A 258 -4.30 19.33 11.09
CA TYR A 258 -4.16 18.35 10.03
C TYR A 258 -3.10 17.31 10.39
N GLN A 259 -3.53 16.09 10.62
CA GLN A 259 -2.69 14.93 10.89
C GLN A 259 -2.70 14.00 9.69
N TYR A 260 -1.52 13.54 9.32
CA TYR A 260 -1.36 12.54 8.28
C TYR A 260 -0.25 11.56 8.66
N PHE A 261 -0.56 10.29 8.56
CA PHE A 261 0.32 9.20 8.95
C PHE A 261 0.40 8.13 7.87
N ILE A 262 1.55 7.51 7.76
CA ILE A 262 1.71 6.19 7.15
C ILE A 262 2.13 5.24 8.29
N TYR A 263 1.33 4.24 8.52
CA TYR A 263 1.59 3.15 9.46
C TYR A 263 2.07 1.94 8.68
N ASP A 264 3.19 1.40 9.07
CA ASP A 264 3.77 0.18 8.52
C ASP A 264 3.82 -0.89 9.62
N SER A 265 3.39 -2.11 9.31
CA SER A 265 3.34 -3.22 10.26
C SER A 265 3.94 -4.46 9.63
N ALA A 266 5.20 -4.70 9.92
CA ALA A 266 6.01 -5.79 9.39
C ALA A 266 6.01 -6.99 10.36
N ASP A 267 5.90 -8.22 9.83
CA ASP A 267 6.13 -9.43 10.62
C ASP A 267 7.55 -9.43 11.21
N LYS A 268 7.69 -9.97 12.41
CA LYS A 268 8.94 -9.96 13.22
C LYS A 268 10.19 -10.45 12.46
N GLY A 269 10.01 -11.31 11.46
CA GLY A 269 11.11 -11.78 10.62
C GLY A 269 11.63 -10.75 9.59
N LEU A 270 11.02 -9.57 9.50
CA LEU A 270 11.49 -8.43 8.70
C LEU A 270 12.14 -7.41 9.64
N ASP A 271 13.46 -7.32 9.60
CA ASP A 271 14.22 -6.29 10.32
C ASP A 271 14.23 -5.00 9.49
N VAL A 272 13.32 -4.10 9.81
CA VAL A 272 13.11 -2.83 9.08
C VAL A 272 14.17 -1.81 9.48
N HIS A 273 14.91 -1.31 8.50
CA HIS A 273 15.98 -0.33 8.68
C HIS A 273 15.43 1.10 8.60
N THR A 274 15.09 1.71 9.73
CA THR A 274 14.49 3.05 9.79
C THR A 274 15.38 4.15 9.22
N ASN A 275 16.70 3.99 9.24
CA ASN A 275 17.67 4.90 8.66
C ASN A 275 17.69 4.90 7.11
N THR A 276 16.99 3.97 6.48
CA THR A 276 16.85 3.89 5.02
C THR A 276 15.53 4.48 4.53
N ILE A 277 14.67 4.96 5.43
CA ILE A 277 13.38 5.56 5.08
C ILE A 277 13.60 6.87 4.33
N VAL A 278 13.06 6.93 3.12
CA VAL A 278 13.04 8.13 2.28
C VAL A 278 11.59 8.44 1.93
N VAL A 279 11.17 9.67 2.18
CA VAL A 279 9.84 10.17 1.85
C VAL A 279 9.96 11.20 0.73
N LYS A 280 9.20 11.01 -0.35
CA LYS A 280 9.12 11.95 -1.47
C LYS A 280 7.68 12.33 -1.75
N VAL A 281 7.48 13.57 -2.21
CA VAL A 281 6.22 14.04 -2.78
C VAL A 281 6.51 14.56 -4.17
N GLY A 282 6.00 13.85 -5.19
CA GLY A 282 6.49 14.01 -6.56
C GLY A 282 8.01 13.77 -6.62
N GLU A 283 8.77 14.73 -7.14
CA GLU A 283 10.23 14.66 -7.20
C GLU A 283 10.92 15.23 -5.94
N ALA A 284 10.19 15.95 -5.09
CA ALA A 284 10.76 16.59 -3.90
C ALA A 284 10.92 15.56 -2.77
N GLN A 285 12.14 15.44 -2.25
CA GLN A 285 12.43 14.67 -1.05
C GLN A 285 12.14 15.52 0.20
N LEU A 286 11.37 14.97 1.13
CA LEU A 286 11.08 15.58 2.42
C LEU A 286 12.22 15.34 3.42
N THR A 287 12.37 16.24 4.38
CA THR A 287 13.45 16.21 5.38
C THR A 287 12.95 15.59 6.68
N LEU A 288 13.66 14.56 7.15
CA LEU A 288 13.39 13.93 8.45
C LEU A 288 13.55 14.96 9.59
N ASN A 289 12.63 14.92 10.55
CA ASN A 289 12.48 15.82 11.70
C ASN A 289 12.01 17.26 11.37
N GLU A 290 12.09 17.70 10.10
CA GLU A 290 11.52 18.97 9.65
C GLU A 290 10.11 18.77 9.07
N ASP A 291 9.97 17.86 8.10
CA ASP A 291 8.71 17.60 7.39
C ASP A 291 7.94 16.39 7.96
N TYR A 292 8.66 15.40 8.49
CA TYR A 292 8.09 14.20 9.09
C TYR A 292 8.96 13.63 10.21
N THR A 293 8.38 12.77 11.05
CA THR A 293 9.10 11.98 12.06
C THR A 293 8.87 10.48 11.82
N VAL A 294 9.79 9.67 12.34
CA VAL A 294 9.69 8.20 12.29
C VAL A 294 9.81 7.66 13.70
N THR A 295 8.86 6.80 14.09
CA THR A 295 8.92 6.01 15.32
C THR A 295 8.77 4.54 14.99
N GLN A 296 9.44 3.67 15.75
CA GLN A 296 9.35 2.22 15.60
C GLN A 296 9.14 1.56 16.95
N GLU A 297 8.14 0.69 17.04
CA GLU A 297 7.76 0.00 18.27
C GLU A 297 7.38 -1.46 17.99
N PRO A 298 7.60 -2.37 18.96
CA PRO A 298 7.05 -3.72 18.88
C PRO A 298 5.51 -3.66 18.82
N GLY A 299 4.91 -4.48 17.97
CA GLY A 299 3.46 -4.68 17.97
C GLY A 299 2.97 -5.30 19.30
N SER A 300 1.72 -5.06 19.65
CA SER A 300 1.13 -5.38 20.97
C SER A 300 1.28 -6.84 21.40
N ASN A 301 1.39 -7.77 20.46
CA ASN A 301 1.59 -9.21 20.72
C ASN A 301 3.03 -9.70 20.42
N GLY A 302 3.95 -8.80 20.11
CA GLY A 302 5.36 -9.12 19.84
C GLY A 302 5.63 -9.93 18.56
N THR A 303 4.61 -10.10 17.69
CA THR A 303 4.74 -10.82 16.41
C THR A 303 5.05 -9.91 15.25
N LYS A 304 4.87 -8.60 15.43
CA LYS A 304 5.11 -7.57 14.42
C LYS A 304 5.99 -6.46 14.97
N THR A 305 6.55 -5.68 14.05
CA THR A 305 7.19 -4.40 14.32
C THR A 305 6.40 -3.32 13.60
N ASN A 306 5.98 -2.30 14.34
CA ASN A 306 5.21 -1.18 13.81
C ASN A 306 6.12 0.03 13.62
N THR A 307 6.15 0.57 12.42
CA THR A 307 6.85 1.81 12.07
C THR A 307 5.82 2.86 11.71
N THR A 308 5.83 3.99 12.40
CA THR A 308 4.94 5.12 12.11
C THR A 308 5.72 6.26 11.51
N ILE A 309 5.28 6.74 10.37
CA ILE A 309 5.76 7.93 9.70
C ILE A 309 4.70 9.00 9.87
N GLU A 310 4.96 9.97 10.73
CA GLU A 310 4.06 11.08 11.04
C GLU A 310 4.51 12.33 10.29
N PHE A 311 3.64 12.87 9.46
CA PHE A 311 3.91 14.12 8.74
C PHE A 311 3.63 15.32 9.64
N LYS A 312 4.53 16.29 9.68
CA LYS A 312 4.27 17.58 10.32
C LYS A 312 3.10 18.26 9.63
N SER A 313 2.19 18.87 10.40
CA SER A 313 0.98 19.49 9.86
C SER A 313 1.26 20.46 8.71
N ALA A 314 2.30 21.29 8.82
CA ALA A 314 2.69 22.23 7.77
C ALA A 314 3.09 21.53 6.46
N ALA A 315 3.89 20.46 6.54
CA ALA A 315 4.31 19.69 5.38
C ALA A 315 3.13 18.94 4.75
N ALA A 316 2.29 18.31 5.57
CA ALA A 316 1.11 17.61 5.10
C ALA A 316 0.12 18.55 4.40
N LYS A 317 -0.12 19.75 4.94
CA LYS A 317 -0.95 20.80 4.32
C LYS A 317 -0.38 21.27 2.99
N LYS A 318 0.93 21.60 2.95
CA LYS A 318 1.63 22.06 1.75
C LYS A 318 1.50 21.06 0.59
N HIS A 319 1.45 19.79 0.90
CA HIS A 319 1.44 18.70 -0.07
C HIS A 319 0.08 17.97 -0.19
N ALA A 320 -0.98 18.54 0.38
CA ALA A 320 -2.33 17.98 0.28
C ALA A 320 -2.74 17.76 -1.19
N GLY A 321 -3.36 16.62 -1.48
CA GLY A 321 -3.74 16.20 -2.83
C GLY A 321 -2.60 15.63 -3.69
N GLN A 322 -1.35 15.70 -3.24
CA GLN A 322 -0.20 15.19 -3.99
C GLN A 322 0.11 13.73 -3.60
N LYS A 323 0.76 13.03 -4.52
CA LYS A 323 1.22 11.66 -4.31
C LYS A 323 2.48 11.64 -3.47
N VAL A 324 2.44 10.93 -2.36
CA VAL A 324 3.61 10.63 -1.52
C VAL A 324 4.11 9.21 -1.82
N THR A 325 5.41 9.05 -1.85
CA THR A 325 6.12 7.77 -1.98
C THR A 325 7.07 7.62 -0.80
N VAL A 326 6.90 6.54 -0.05
CA VAL A 326 7.80 6.14 1.04
C VAL A 326 8.56 4.90 0.61
N THR A 327 9.89 4.94 0.66
CA THR A 327 10.74 3.78 0.40
C THR A 327 11.62 3.48 1.60
N TYR A 328 11.87 2.20 1.86
CA TYR A 328 12.76 1.74 2.93
C TYR A 328 13.22 0.30 2.67
N GLN A 329 14.23 -0.14 3.41
CA GLN A 329 14.78 -1.49 3.32
C GLN A 329 14.49 -2.30 4.58
N ALA A 330 14.45 -3.62 4.42
CA ALA A 330 14.39 -4.57 5.52
C ALA A 330 15.23 -5.81 5.21
N THR A 331 15.83 -6.42 6.24
CA THR A 331 16.51 -7.70 6.11
C THR A 331 15.59 -8.85 6.51
N VAL A 332 15.56 -9.90 5.71
CA VAL A 332 14.83 -11.13 6.02
C VAL A 332 15.64 -11.98 7.01
N THR A 333 15.08 -12.24 8.17
CA THR A 333 15.75 -12.99 9.23
C THR A 333 15.26 -14.44 9.32
N LYS A 334 15.98 -15.29 10.06
CA LYS A 334 15.59 -16.69 10.28
C LYS A 334 14.22 -16.87 10.96
N GLU A 335 13.64 -15.83 11.51
CA GLU A 335 12.29 -15.87 12.08
C GLU A 335 11.21 -16.20 11.04
N ILE A 336 11.51 -16.05 9.75
CA ILE A 336 10.63 -16.50 8.65
C ILE A 336 10.30 -17.99 8.75
N LEU A 337 11.24 -18.82 9.24
CA LEU A 337 11.04 -20.27 9.43
C LEU A 337 9.97 -20.56 10.50
N ASN A 338 9.82 -19.67 11.47
CA ASN A 338 8.80 -19.76 12.53
C ASN A 338 7.42 -19.31 12.04
N ASN A 339 7.35 -18.67 10.88
CA ASN A 339 6.12 -18.14 10.28
C ASN A 339 5.77 -18.85 8.94
N ARG A 340 5.94 -20.16 8.89
CA ARG A 340 5.62 -21.01 7.73
C ARG A 340 6.32 -20.55 6.44
N ASN A 341 7.57 -20.12 6.57
CA ASN A 341 8.39 -19.65 5.46
C ASN A 341 7.81 -18.45 4.69
N GLN A 342 7.01 -17.62 5.37
CA GLN A 342 6.35 -16.46 4.78
C GLN A 342 6.32 -15.29 5.77
N LEU A 343 6.60 -14.08 5.28
CA LEU A 343 6.47 -12.84 6.04
C LEU A 343 5.61 -11.85 5.29
N THR A 344 4.72 -11.20 6.03
CA THR A 344 3.81 -10.18 5.52
C THR A 344 4.21 -8.81 6.06
N ASN A 345 4.09 -7.81 5.21
CA ASN A 345 4.24 -6.42 5.59
C ASN A 345 3.05 -5.60 5.08
N GLU A 346 2.39 -4.88 5.97
CA GLU A 346 1.18 -4.10 5.74
C GLU A 346 1.48 -2.61 5.89
N ALA A 347 0.87 -1.78 5.04
CA ALA A 347 0.87 -0.33 5.22
C ALA A 347 -0.56 0.22 5.24
N LYS A 348 -0.82 1.21 6.09
CA LYS A 348 -2.09 1.94 6.18
C LYS A 348 -1.81 3.43 6.19
N ALA A 349 -2.74 4.21 5.67
CA ALA A 349 -2.75 5.66 5.84
C ALA A 349 -3.69 6.04 6.97
N GLY A 350 -3.41 7.12 7.69
CA GLY A 350 -4.25 7.61 8.79
C GLY A 350 -4.33 9.13 8.83
N ASN A 351 -5.38 9.64 9.47
CA ASN A 351 -5.61 11.07 9.70
C ASN A 351 -5.68 11.44 11.20
N GLY A 352 -5.18 10.55 12.06
CA GLY A 352 -5.20 10.71 13.52
C GLY A 352 -6.44 10.13 14.19
N SER A 353 -7.60 10.14 13.56
CA SER A 353 -8.84 9.54 14.08
C SER A 353 -9.19 8.21 13.42
N GLN A 354 -8.88 8.05 12.13
CA GLN A 354 -9.19 6.86 11.35
C GLN A 354 -8.00 6.36 10.55
N THR A 355 -7.98 5.07 10.28
CA THR A 355 -7.00 4.43 9.40
C THR A 355 -7.67 3.78 8.21
N SER A 356 -6.97 3.78 7.07
CA SER A 356 -7.39 3.09 5.84
C SER A 356 -7.40 1.57 5.97
N GLY A 357 -7.91 0.89 4.98
CA GLY A 357 -7.53 -0.49 4.69
C GLY A 357 -6.02 -0.62 4.44
N ALA A 358 -5.51 -1.84 4.47
CA ALA A 358 -4.10 -2.10 4.28
C ALA A 358 -3.72 -2.34 2.81
N GLY A 359 -2.59 -1.77 2.37
CA GLY A 359 -1.80 -2.29 1.27
C GLY A 359 -0.83 -3.33 1.80
N THR A 360 -0.77 -4.51 1.21
CA THR A 360 -0.08 -5.67 1.76
C THR A 360 0.87 -6.27 0.73
N THR A 361 2.04 -6.70 1.19
CA THR A 361 3.00 -7.50 0.43
C THR A 361 3.46 -8.69 1.24
N THR A 362 3.93 -9.72 0.54
CA THR A 362 4.41 -10.95 1.16
C THR A 362 5.71 -11.38 0.51
N VAL A 363 6.66 -11.85 1.32
CA VAL A 363 7.88 -12.52 0.85
C VAL A 363 7.92 -13.95 1.38
N LYS A 364 8.50 -14.87 0.61
CA LYS A 364 8.54 -16.30 0.93
C LYS A 364 9.94 -16.86 0.81
N THR A 365 10.21 -17.92 1.59
CA THR A 365 11.38 -18.80 1.40
C THR A 365 10.91 -20.24 1.21
N TYR A 366 11.82 -21.09 0.77
CA TYR A 366 11.59 -22.51 0.60
C TYR A 366 12.63 -23.33 1.32
N ASP A 367 12.23 -24.53 1.73
CA ASP A 367 13.12 -25.52 2.32
C ASP A 367 13.21 -26.73 1.40
N PHE A 368 14.38 -27.33 1.32
CA PHE A 368 14.60 -28.60 0.65
C PHE A 368 15.12 -29.64 1.61
N GLN A 369 14.36 -30.71 1.78
CA GLN A 369 14.73 -31.83 2.63
C GLN A 369 14.86 -33.10 1.79
N PHE A 370 15.89 -33.88 2.02
CA PHE A 370 16.07 -35.17 1.36
C PHE A 370 16.68 -36.19 2.32
N LYS A 371 16.58 -37.49 1.95
CA LYS A 371 17.08 -38.60 2.74
C LYS A 371 18.23 -39.31 2.08
N LYS A 372 19.38 -39.36 2.74
CA LYS A 372 20.51 -40.19 2.37
C LYS A 372 20.26 -41.64 2.76
N ILE A 373 20.43 -42.57 1.81
CA ILE A 373 20.15 -44.00 2.03
C ILE A 373 21.27 -44.88 1.51
N GLY A 374 21.38 -46.09 2.09
CA GLY A 374 22.22 -47.17 1.57
C GLY A 374 21.52 -48.01 0.50
N VAL A 375 22.20 -49.06 0.06
CA VAL A 375 21.67 -50.07 -0.87
C VAL A 375 20.52 -50.87 -0.27
N ASP A 376 20.47 -50.99 1.04
CA ASP A 376 19.42 -51.62 1.84
C ASP A 376 18.24 -50.68 2.15
N HIS A 377 18.26 -49.48 1.56
CA HIS A 377 17.27 -48.40 1.79
C HIS A 377 17.22 -47.83 3.22
N ASN A 378 18.15 -48.25 4.09
CA ASN A 378 18.28 -47.63 5.42
C ASN A 378 18.90 -46.23 5.32
N GLY A 379 18.52 -45.33 6.26
CA GLY A 379 19.08 -43.99 6.32
C GLY A 379 20.55 -44.03 6.76
N LEU A 380 21.37 -43.20 6.10
CA LEU A 380 22.82 -43.11 6.34
C LEU A 380 23.16 -41.72 6.91
N ASP A 381 23.74 -41.71 8.08
CA ASP A 381 24.30 -40.50 8.68
C ASP A 381 25.77 -40.31 8.26
N GLY A 382 26.24 -39.05 8.27
CA GLY A 382 27.63 -38.70 8.01
C GLY A 382 28.00 -38.41 6.54
N ALA A 383 27.04 -38.46 5.61
CA ALA A 383 27.27 -37.93 4.24
C ALA A 383 27.31 -36.41 4.28
N LYS A 384 28.20 -35.79 3.50
CA LYS A 384 28.36 -34.33 3.47
C LYS A 384 28.03 -33.77 2.10
N PHE A 385 27.31 -32.63 2.10
CA PHE A 385 26.82 -31.96 0.90
C PHE A 385 27.17 -30.49 0.93
N VAL A 386 27.35 -29.90 -0.25
CA VAL A 386 27.42 -28.45 -0.45
C VAL A 386 26.37 -28.01 -1.48
N VAL A 387 26.03 -26.74 -1.46
CA VAL A 387 25.01 -26.12 -2.32
C VAL A 387 25.66 -25.12 -3.24
N LYS A 388 25.23 -25.11 -4.51
CA LYS A 388 25.51 -24.06 -5.48
C LYS A 388 24.23 -23.41 -5.98
N LYS A 389 24.34 -22.16 -6.37
CA LYS A 389 23.35 -21.42 -7.18
C LYS A 389 24.14 -20.56 -8.17
N ASP A 390 23.71 -20.51 -9.42
CA ASP A 390 24.39 -19.75 -10.48
C ASP A 390 25.90 -20.02 -10.54
N ASP A 391 26.27 -21.30 -10.49
CA ASP A 391 27.66 -21.85 -10.46
C ASP A 391 28.52 -21.39 -9.27
N LYS A 392 27.97 -20.65 -8.31
CA LYS A 392 28.65 -20.22 -7.10
C LYS A 392 28.32 -21.13 -5.93
N TYR A 393 29.33 -21.49 -5.15
CA TYR A 393 29.11 -22.16 -3.89
C TYR A 393 28.42 -21.22 -2.89
N ARG A 394 27.58 -21.80 -2.05
CA ARG A 394 26.79 -21.04 -1.07
C ARG A 394 27.25 -21.37 0.34
N LYS A 395 27.27 -20.35 1.20
CA LYS A 395 27.45 -20.51 2.63
C LYS A 395 26.27 -19.93 3.39
N GLN A 396 25.94 -20.57 4.50
CA GLN A 396 24.91 -20.14 5.42
C GLN A 396 25.56 -19.84 6.78
N ASP A 397 25.31 -18.64 7.30
CA ASP A 397 25.79 -18.27 8.63
C ASP A 397 25.14 -19.16 9.70
N PRO A 398 25.89 -19.79 10.61
CA PRO A 398 25.33 -20.76 11.56
C PRO A 398 24.44 -20.13 12.62
N MET A 399 24.55 -18.81 12.89
CA MET A 399 23.76 -18.12 13.92
C MET A 399 22.52 -17.46 13.33
N THR A 400 22.69 -16.74 12.21
CA THR A 400 21.62 -15.98 11.57
C THR A 400 20.90 -16.75 10.49
N MET A 401 21.49 -17.86 10.00
CA MET A 401 21.08 -18.64 8.83
C MET A 401 21.09 -17.84 7.52
N ALA A 402 21.71 -16.68 7.50
CA ALA A 402 21.80 -15.83 6.32
C ALA A 402 22.66 -16.50 5.22
N TRP A 403 22.14 -16.53 4.01
CA TRP A 403 22.83 -17.04 2.84
C TRP A 403 23.73 -16.00 2.19
N SER A 404 24.87 -16.43 1.70
CA SER A 404 25.81 -15.60 0.91
C SER A 404 26.63 -16.47 -0.03
N ASP A 405 27.31 -15.86 -0.99
CA ASP A 405 28.26 -16.55 -1.85
C ASP A 405 29.49 -16.99 -1.05
N ALA A 406 29.97 -18.21 -1.29
CA ALA A 406 31.25 -18.69 -0.81
C ALA A 406 32.29 -18.48 -1.90
N ALA A 407 33.52 -18.06 -1.52
CA ALA A 407 34.59 -17.82 -2.48
C ALA A 407 35.01 -19.09 -3.27
N ASN A 408 34.92 -20.23 -2.63
CA ASN A 408 35.24 -21.54 -3.22
C ASN A 408 34.49 -22.65 -2.45
N ARG A 409 34.67 -23.91 -2.88
CA ARG A 409 34.06 -25.10 -2.27
C ARG A 409 34.39 -25.27 -0.79
N ALA A 410 35.62 -24.97 -0.39
CA ALA A 410 36.05 -25.17 1.00
C ALA A 410 35.40 -24.20 1.98
N ASP A 411 34.96 -23.02 1.45
CA ASP A 411 34.26 -22.00 2.22
C ASP A 411 32.73 -22.21 2.26
N ALA A 412 32.21 -23.18 1.48
CA ALA A 412 30.80 -23.51 1.45
C ALA A 412 30.31 -24.14 2.75
N THR A 413 29.05 -23.90 3.12
CA THR A 413 28.45 -24.61 4.24
C THR A 413 28.29 -26.09 3.90
N VAL A 414 28.79 -26.95 4.82
CA VAL A 414 28.64 -28.40 4.75
C VAL A 414 27.35 -28.82 5.44
N PHE A 415 26.43 -29.40 4.69
CA PHE A 415 25.21 -30.03 5.18
C PHE A 415 25.47 -31.53 5.39
N GLU A 416 25.43 -31.99 6.61
CA GLU A 416 25.69 -33.37 6.97
C GLU A 416 24.39 -34.15 7.18
N SER A 417 24.28 -35.35 6.63
CA SER A 417 23.13 -36.22 6.89
C SER A 417 23.13 -36.73 8.33
N LYS A 418 22.00 -36.58 9.03
CA LYS A 418 21.79 -36.92 10.44
C LYS A 418 20.41 -37.52 10.67
N ASN A 419 20.15 -38.07 11.82
CA ASN A 419 18.82 -38.55 12.20
C ASN A 419 18.23 -39.57 11.19
N LYS A 420 18.96 -40.62 10.91
CA LYS A 420 18.60 -41.65 9.89
C LYS A 420 18.65 -41.10 8.46
N GLY A 421 19.67 -40.35 8.15
CA GLY A 421 19.99 -39.89 6.81
C GLY A 421 19.34 -38.59 6.37
N MET A 422 18.69 -37.84 7.21
CA MET A 422 18.04 -36.59 6.83
C MET A 422 19.05 -35.45 6.61
N VAL A 423 18.82 -34.70 5.54
CA VAL A 423 19.53 -33.47 5.21
C VAL A 423 18.51 -32.37 5.03
N ASP A 424 18.68 -31.27 5.77
CA ASP A 424 17.79 -30.11 5.75
C ASP A 424 18.52 -28.87 5.22
N ILE A 425 18.03 -28.27 4.15
CA ILE A 425 18.51 -27.02 3.58
C ILE A 425 17.35 -26.05 3.61
N LYS A 426 17.50 -24.95 4.34
CA LYS A 426 16.39 -24.05 4.69
C LYS A 426 16.61 -22.62 4.21
N GLY A 427 15.51 -21.92 3.93
CA GLY A 427 15.50 -20.50 3.67
C GLY A 427 16.04 -20.12 2.30
N LEU A 428 15.63 -20.83 1.26
CA LEU A 428 16.04 -20.64 -0.13
C LEU A 428 15.04 -19.75 -0.88
N SER A 429 15.54 -18.87 -1.76
CA SER A 429 14.71 -18.19 -2.77
C SER A 429 14.39 -19.14 -3.93
N SER A 430 13.55 -18.71 -4.88
CA SER A 430 13.32 -19.44 -6.13
C SER A 430 14.59 -19.58 -6.98
N GLY A 431 14.56 -20.55 -7.90
CA GLY A 431 15.60 -20.80 -8.88
C GLY A 431 16.19 -22.20 -8.80
N GLU A 432 17.18 -22.45 -9.65
CA GLU A 432 17.87 -23.74 -9.75
C GLU A 432 19.08 -23.78 -8.81
N TYR A 433 19.15 -24.83 -8.02
CA TYR A 433 20.26 -25.14 -7.12
C TYR A 433 20.92 -26.45 -7.56
N THR A 434 22.23 -26.55 -7.36
CA THR A 434 22.96 -27.84 -7.51
C THR A 434 23.38 -28.29 -6.11
N ILE A 435 23.01 -29.52 -5.76
CA ILE A 435 23.43 -30.19 -4.53
C ILE A 435 24.55 -31.18 -4.91
N GLU A 436 25.71 -31.01 -4.30
CA GLU A 436 26.91 -31.81 -4.57
C GLU A 436 27.30 -32.59 -3.32
N GLU A 437 27.30 -33.92 -3.37
CA GLU A 437 27.86 -34.76 -2.31
C GLU A 437 29.38 -34.67 -2.38
N ILE A 438 30.02 -34.33 -1.27
CA ILE A 438 31.48 -34.11 -1.21
C ILE A 438 32.20 -35.15 -0.38
N GLU A 439 31.47 -35.92 0.42
CA GLU A 439 32.00 -37.03 1.23
C GLU A 439 30.89 -38.04 1.45
N ALA A 440 31.12 -39.30 1.08
CA ALA A 440 30.19 -40.40 1.40
C ALA A 440 30.42 -40.91 2.83
N PRO A 441 29.41 -41.52 3.47
CA PRO A 441 29.57 -42.11 4.80
C PRO A 441 30.64 -43.19 4.84
N ALA A 442 31.22 -43.49 6.02
CA ALA A 442 32.18 -44.53 6.20
C ALA A 442 31.68 -45.91 5.70
N GLY A 443 32.51 -46.60 4.93
CA GLY A 443 32.17 -47.90 4.32
C GLY A 443 31.48 -47.80 2.95
N TYR A 444 31.28 -46.59 2.40
CA TYR A 444 30.74 -46.35 1.08
C TYR A 444 31.80 -45.79 0.12
N ALA A 445 31.58 -45.97 -1.19
CA ALA A 445 32.52 -45.59 -2.23
C ALA A 445 32.59 -44.06 -2.40
N GLN A 446 33.78 -43.48 -2.26
CA GLN A 446 34.03 -42.04 -2.36
C GLN A 446 34.11 -41.49 -3.79
N ASN A 447 34.08 -42.34 -4.79
CA ASN A 447 34.16 -41.99 -6.21
C ASN A 447 32.83 -42.09 -6.97
N PHE A 448 31.74 -42.43 -6.26
CA PHE A 448 30.39 -42.48 -6.80
C PHE A 448 29.44 -41.66 -5.91
N MET A 449 29.66 -40.36 -5.92
CA MET A 449 28.86 -39.39 -5.14
C MET A 449 27.86 -38.71 -6.02
N ALA A 450 26.67 -38.40 -5.48
CA ALA A 450 25.59 -37.77 -6.20
C ALA A 450 25.84 -36.27 -6.42
N THR A 451 25.54 -35.80 -7.63
CA THR A 451 25.40 -34.39 -7.94
C THR A 451 24.09 -34.22 -8.70
N PHE A 452 23.18 -33.40 -8.19
CA PHE A 452 21.85 -33.28 -8.75
C PHE A 452 21.31 -31.86 -8.61
N LYS A 453 20.35 -31.54 -9.47
CA LYS A 453 19.66 -30.25 -9.47
C LYS A 453 18.41 -30.29 -8.62
N VAL A 454 18.10 -29.15 -8.00
CA VAL A 454 16.87 -28.87 -7.27
C VAL A 454 16.29 -27.57 -7.81
N ASN A 455 15.07 -27.63 -8.29
CA ASN A 455 14.34 -26.46 -8.76
C ASN A 455 13.35 -26.00 -7.68
N VAL A 456 13.46 -24.75 -7.27
CA VAL A 456 12.51 -24.04 -6.41
C VAL A 456 11.63 -23.18 -7.30
N ASP A 457 10.40 -23.60 -7.50
CA ASP A 457 9.42 -22.91 -8.34
C ASP A 457 8.50 -22.05 -7.47
N ALA A 458 8.58 -20.73 -7.65
CA ALA A 458 7.78 -19.75 -6.91
C ALA A 458 6.32 -19.71 -7.38
N GLU A 459 6.07 -19.95 -8.66
CA GLU A 459 4.75 -19.88 -9.27
C GLU A 459 3.89 -21.08 -8.85
N GLU A 460 4.46 -22.28 -8.91
CA GLU A 460 3.81 -23.50 -8.45
C GLU A 460 3.92 -23.72 -6.93
N GLY A 461 4.84 -23.01 -6.26
CA GLY A 461 5.13 -23.17 -4.84
C GLY A 461 5.75 -24.52 -4.50
N THR A 462 6.50 -25.12 -5.44
CA THR A 462 7.06 -26.47 -5.32
C THR A 462 8.59 -26.48 -5.26
N VAL A 463 9.14 -27.52 -4.61
CA VAL A 463 10.58 -27.79 -4.60
C VAL A 463 10.79 -29.22 -5.14
N THR A 464 11.43 -29.34 -6.29
CA THR A 464 11.60 -30.62 -6.99
C THR A 464 13.07 -30.90 -7.24
N ALA A 465 13.47 -32.16 -7.06
CA ALA A 465 14.82 -32.62 -7.41
C ALA A 465 14.80 -33.34 -8.74
N GLU A 466 15.92 -33.29 -9.48
CA GLU A 466 16.14 -34.04 -10.68
C GLU A 466 16.94 -35.33 -10.38
N LYS A 467 16.88 -36.30 -11.30
CA LYS A 467 17.76 -37.46 -11.27
C LYS A 467 19.18 -37.04 -11.58
N ASP A 468 20.13 -37.62 -10.89
CA ASP A 468 21.56 -37.47 -11.25
C ASP A 468 21.98 -38.41 -12.42
N THR A 469 23.16 -38.19 -12.93
CA THR A 469 23.73 -38.98 -14.06
C THR A 469 24.07 -40.41 -13.68
N LEU A 470 24.28 -40.71 -12.41
CA LEU A 470 24.62 -42.04 -11.91
C LEU A 470 23.38 -42.85 -11.50
N GLY A 471 22.19 -42.25 -11.52
CA GLY A 471 20.95 -42.87 -11.06
C GLY A 471 20.88 -43.07 -9.55
N LEU A 472 21.67 -42.33 -8.78
CA LEU A 472 21.72 -42.40 -7.33
C LEU A 472 20.60 -41.58 -6.67
N VAL A 473 20.01 -40.64 -7.41
CA VAL A 473 18.94 -39.77 -6.94
C VAL A 473 17.58 -40.26 -7.44
N THR A 474 16.69 -40.50 -6.50
CA THR A 474 15.28 -40.78 -6.76
C THR A 474 14.48 -39.60 -6.25
N PRO A 475 13.94 -38.72 -7.14
CA PRO A 475 13.11 -37.62 -6.76
C PRO A 475 11.85 -38.05 -6.01
N GLY A 476 11.39 -37.25 -5.07
CA GLY A 476 10.07 -37.41 -4.46
C GLY A 476 8.96 -37.24 -5.51
N GLY A 477 7.84 -37.91 -5.31
CA GLY A 477 6.70 -37.87 -6.23
C GLY A 477 5.35 -38.03 -5.52
N ALA A 478 4.28 -38.16 -6.30
CA ALA A 478 2.92 -38.38 -5.77
C ALA A 478 2.89 -39.67 -4.92
N GLY A 479 2.68 -39.53 -3.62
CA GLY A 479 2.63 -40.64 -2.67
C GLY A 479 3.85 -40.81 -1.78
N ASP A 480 5.01 -40.28 -2.17
CA ASP A 480 6.22 -40.20 -1.35
C ASP A 480 7.03 -38.94 -1.74
N SER A 481 6.81 -37.89 -1.00
CA SER A 481 7.41 -36.58 -1.30
C SER A 481 8.92 -36.48 -0.98
N VAL A 482 9.51 -37.50 -0.36
CA VAL A 482 10.91 -37.46 0.09
C VAL A 482 11.85 -37.88 -1.03
N THR A 483 12.69 -36.97 -1.53
CA THR A 483 13.80 -37.29 -2.39
C THR A 483 14.81 -38.20 -1.68
N ARG A 484 15.27 -39.27 -2.33
CA ARG A 484 16.25 -40.19 -1.79
C ARG A 484 17.53 -40.11 -2.57
N VAL A 485 18.65 -40.03 -1.85
CA VAL A 485 20.00 -40.01 -2.44
C VAL A 485 20.75 -41.23 -1.90
N LYS A 486 21.08 -42.16 -2.81
CA LYS A 486 21.71 -43.44 -2.48
C LYS A 486 23.24 -43.34 -2.48
N ASN A 487 23.90 -44.00 -1.52
CA ASN A 487 25.31 -44.38 -1.66
C ASN A 487 25.45 -45.89 -1.96
N ILE A 488 26.50 -46.23 -2.66
CA ILE A 488 26.90 -47.59 -3.03
C ILE A 488 28.28 -47.90 -2.45
N GLN A 489 28.54 -49.17 -2.22
CA GLN A 489 29.84 -49.64 -1.71
C GLN A 489 30.83 -50.00 -2.84
N ASN A 490 30.28 -50.40 -3.98
CA ASN A 490 31.06 -50.74 -5.17
C ASN A 490 30.25 -50.49 -6.45
N ILE A 491 30.93 -50.47 -7.59
CA ILE A 491 30.36 -50.16 -8.92
C ILE A 491 29.21 -51.10 -9.34
N ALA A 492 29.21 -52.37 -8.89
CA ALA A 492 28.16 -53.31 -9.25
C ALA A 492 26.78 -52.98 -8.67
N GLN A 493 26.71 -52.06 -7.68
CA GLN A 493 25.51 -51.61 -7.05
C GLN A 493 24.92 -50.33 -7.70
N LEU A 494 25.57 -49.80 -8.76
CA LEU A 494 24.99 -48.69 -9.52
C LEU A 494 23.67 -49.12 -10.15
N PRO A 495 22.62 -48.26 -10.13
CA PRO A 495 21.39 -48.56 -10.85
C PRO A 495 21.65 -48.74 -12.34
N LEU A 496 21.23 -49.86 -12.88
CA LEU A 496 21.38 -50.23 -14.32
C LEU A 496 20.27 -49.55 -15.14
N THR A 497 20.16 -48.25 -15.08
CA THR A 497 19.07 -47.51 -15.76
C THR A 497 19.61 -46.73 -16.96
N GLY A 498 19.27 -47.19 -18.17
CA GLY A 498 19.43 -46.46 -19.44
C GLY A 498 20.80 -46.48 -20.10
N ALA A 499 20.99 -45.67 -21.15
CA ALA A 499 22.20 -45.60 -21.99
C ALA A 499 23.51 -45.32 -21.23
N ALA A 500 23.46 -44.63 -20.08
CA ALA A 500 24.62 -44.35 -19.24
C ALA A 500 25.22 -45.64 -18.62
N GLY A 501 24.38 -46.59 -18.22
CA GLY A 501 24.83 -47.88 -17.71
C GLY A 501 25.55 -48.70 -18.80
N THR A 502 25.02 -48.70 -20.01
CA THR A 502 25.65 -49.41 -21.16
C THR A 502 26.96 -48.77 -21.56
N VAL A 503 27.11 -47.45 -21.55
CA VAL A 503 28.37 -46.75 -21.86
C VAL A 503 29.42 -47.05 -20.80
N LEU A 504 29.09 -47.03 -19.50
CA LEU A 504 30.03 -47.33 -18.43
C LEU A 504 30.50 -48.79 -18.48
N PHE A 505 29.58 -49.74 -18.71
CA PHE A 505 29.98 -51.16 -18.89
C PHE A 505 30.79 -51.38 -20.14
N THR A 506 30.54 -50.66 -21.24
CA THR A 506 31.32 -50.72 -22.47
C THR A 506 32.75 -50.21 -22.23
N VAL A 507 32.92 -49.10 -21.52
CA VAL A 507 34.23 -48.53 -21.17
C VAL A 507 35.01 -49.47 -20.24
N VAL A 508 34.38 -50.01 -19.20
CA VAL A 508 35.01 -50.98 -18.28
C VAL A 508 35.37 -52.27 -19.00
N ALA A 509 34.48 -52.78 -19.86
CA ALA A 509 34.77 -53.98 -20.68
C ALA A 509 35.91 -53.74 -21.64
N LEU A 510 35.99 -52.55 -22.27
CA LEU A 510 37.12 -52.19 -23.15
C LEU A 510 38.47 -52.07 -22.39
N LEU A 511 38.44 -51.50 -21.18
CA LEU A 511 39.64 -51.40 -20.34
C LEU A 511 40.10 -52.76 -19.84
N VAL A 512 39.21 -53.63 -19.42
CA VAL A 512 39.52 -54.99 -18.96
C VAL A 512 39.96 -55.87 -20.16
N GLY A 513 39.22 -55.75 -21.28
CA GLY A 513 39.60 -56.45 -22.53
C GLY A 513 40.93 -55.98 -23.08
N GLY A 514 41.19 -54.65 -23.09
CA GLY A 514 42.45 -54.06 -23.48
C GLY A 514 43.63 -54.50 -22.60
N ALA A 515 43.44 -54.56 -21.29
CA ALA A 515 44.43 -55.09 -20.37
C ALA A 515 44.69 -56.58 -20.55
N GLY A 516 43.66 -57.39 -20.83
CA GLY A 516 43.77 -58.82 -21.15
C GLY A 516 44.55 -59.05 -22.41
N VAL A 517 44.31 -58.30 -23.48
CA VAL A 517 45.06 -58.37 -24.74
C VAL A 517 46.54 -57.97 -24.54
N ALA A 518 46.79 -56.89 -23.77
CA ALA A 518 48.17 -56.46 -23.49
C ALA A 518 48.95 -57.48 -22.68
N VAL A 519 48.35 -58.21 -21.75
CA VAL A 519 48.93 -59.29 -20.98
C VAL A 519 49.18 -60.49 -21.90
N ALA A 520 48.27 -60.90 -22.78
CA ALA A 520 48.40 -61.98 -23.72
C ALA A 520 49.50 -61.72 -24.74
N VAL A 521 49.62 -60.49 -25.28
CA VAL A 521 50.71 -60.11 -26.21
C VAL A 521 52.04 -60.08 -25.49
N LYS A 522 52.12 -59.65 -24.23
CA LYS A 522 53.36 -59.65 -23.45
C LYS A 522 53.80 -61.06 -23.05
N SER A 523 52.87 -61.99 -22.82
CA SER A 523 53.20 -63.40 -22.55
C SER A 523 53.70 -64.11 -23.77
N ARG A 524 53.14 -63.84 -24.97
CA ARG A 524 53.65 -64.41 -26.24
C ARG A 524 55.04 -63.92 -26.63
N ARG A 525 55.49 -62.75 -26.23
CA ARG A 525 56.84 -62.22 -26.46
C ARG A 525 57.90 -62.79 -25.54
N ARG A 526 57.54 -63.57 -24.51
CA ARG A 526 58.48 -64.24 -23.61
C ARG A 526 58.71 -65.71 -23.95
N THR A 527 58.13 -66.25 -25.04
CA THR A 527 58.25 -67.64 -25.51
C THR A 527 58.99 -67.76 -26.82
N TYR A 528 59.82 -66.79 -27.20
CA TYR A 528 60.81 -66.88 -28.29
C TYR A 528 62.18 -66.47 -27.75
#